data_603ba525c35bfbe5377a673b5d6cf85c
#
_entry.id   603ba525c35bfbe5377a673b5d6cf85c
#
_cell.length_a   1.000
_cell.length_b   1.000
_cell.length_c   1.000
_cell.angle_alpha   90.00
_cell.angle_beta   90.00
_cell.angle_gamma   90.00
#
_symmetry.space_group_name_H-M   'P 1'
#
loop_
_entity.id
_entity.type
_entity.pdbx_description
1 polymer ?
#
loop_
_entity_poly.entity_id
_entity_poly.type
_entity_poly.pdbx_seq_one_letter_code
_entity_poly.pdbx_strand_id
1 'polypeptide(L)'
;MQFYCDYINFDYSIKIISVLIKYFQQLFLFMNAVELIRKKRNNENLTKEEISFLINNYTKNKIPDYQFSAFLMAVYFNGMSKDETASLTEAMLYSGKVLNLNSIPGIKIDKHSTGGVGDKTSLIIAPIVAALGVNVPMISGRGLGHSGGTLDKLEAIPGFRTDLSLSGYKNV
;
A
#
# COMPACT_ATOMS: atom_id res chain seq x y z
N MET A 1 56.79 -19.04 13.53
CA MET A 1 55.48 -19.53 13.99
C MET A 1 54.36 -18.43 13.93
N GLN A 2 54.70 -17.16 13.99
CA GLN A 2 53.76 -16.02 13.94
C GLN A 2 53.16 -15.78 12.53
N PHE A 3 53.95 -15.92 11.48
CA PHE A 3 53.49 -15.70 10.08
C PHE A 3 52.44 -16.71 9.58
N TYR A 4 52.35 -17.90 10.17
CA TYR A 4 51.36 -18.92 9.78
C TYR A 4 49.96 -18.66 10.35
N CYS A 5 49.90 -17.99 11.52
CA CYS A 5 48.61 -17.68 12.16
C CYS A 5 47.90 -16.52 11.47
N ASP A 6 48.65 -15.53 10.94
CA ASP A 6 48.09 -14.37 10.25
C ASP A 6 47.53 -14.75 8.86
N TYR A 7 48.15 -15.74 8.20
CA TYR A 7 47.70 -16.24 6.89
C TYR A 7 46.38 -17.04 6.99
N ILE A 8 46.21 -17.81 8.05
CA ILE A 8 44.97 -18.57 8.32
C ILE A 8 43.81 -17.63 8.67
N ASN A 9 44.07 -16.59 9.45
CA ASN A 9 43.04 -15.58 9.78
C ASN A 9 42.60 -14.75 8.56
N PHE A 10 43.51 -14.44 7.65
CA PHE A 10 43.21 -13.69 6.45
C PHE A 10 42.35 -14.49 5.47
N ASP A 11 42.62 -15.77 5.29
CA ASP A 11 41.83 -16.67 4.41
C ASP A 11 40.42 -16.93 4.97
N TYR A 12 40.26 -17.04 6.30
CA TYR A 12 38.97 -17.14 6.98
C TYR A 12 38.14 -15.86 6.83
N SER A 13 38.76 -14.72 6.97
CA SER A 13 38.08 -13.41 6.81
C SER A 13 37.60 -13.21 5.37
N ILE A 14 38.38 -13.58 4.37
CA ILE A 14 37.99 -13.54 2.95
C ILE A 14 36.82 -14.48 2.67
N LYS A 15 36.84 -15.69 3.22
CA LYS A 15 35.72 -16.65 3.06
C LYS A 15 34.43 -16.14 3.70
N ILE A 16 34.49 -15.58 4.90
CA ILE A 16 33.35 -14.98 5.58
C ILE A 16 32.80 -13.81 4.75
N ILE A 17 33.66 -12.90 4.29
CA ILE A 17 33.29 -11.78 3.45
C ILE A 17 32.66 -12.25 2.13
N SER A 18 33.22 -13.27 1.48
CA SER A 18 32.67 -13.82 0.25
C SER A 18 31.31 -14.50 0.44
N VAL A 19 31.09 -15.16 1.58
CA VAL A 19 29.79 -15.73 1.95
C VAL A 19 28.79 -14.62 2.25
N LEU A 20 29.20 -13.58 2.99
CA LEU A 20 28.33 -12.42 3.26
C LEU A 20 27.99 -11.65 1.99
N ILE A 21 28.93 -11.46 1.07
CA ILE A 21 28.68 -10.82 -0.23
C ILE A 21 27.72 -11.68 -1.07
N LYS A 22 27.92 -13.01 -1.13
CA LYS A 22 26.97 -13.91 -1.79
C LYS A 22 25.59 -13.88 -1.16
N TYR A 23 25.50 -13.87 0.16
CA TYR A 23 24.23 -13.75 0.90
C TYR A 23 23.56 -12.41 0.63
N PHE A 24 24.32 -11.32 0.63
CA PHE A 24 23.84 -9.97 0.29
C PHE A 24 23.42 -9.87 -1.18
N GLN A 25 24.19 -10.42 -2.10
CA GLN A 25 23.84 -10.48 -3.53
C GLN A 25 22.61 -11.37 -3.77
N GLN A 26 22.49 -12.47 -3.05
CA GLN A 26 21.32 -13.36 -3.13
C GLN A 26 20.08 -12.66 -2.54
N LEU A 27 20.22 -11.92 -1.45
CA LEU A 27 19.16 -11.09 -0.89
C LEU A 27 18.74 -9.95 -1.85
N PHE A 28 19.70 -9.35 -2.54
CA PHE A 28 19.47 -8.27 -3.51
C PHE A 28 18.91 -8.77 -4.85
N LEU A 29 19.27 -9.99 -5.28
CA LEU A 29 18.72 -10.63 -6.47
C LEU A 29 17.28 -11.13 -6.27
N PHE A 30 16.88 -11.41 -5.02
CA PHE A 30 15.52 -11.88 -4.72
C PHE A 30 14.48 -10.77 -4.57
N MET A 31 14.87 -9.53 -4.31
CA MET A 31 13.94 -8.42 -4.13
C MET A 31 13.89 -7.51 -5.35
N ASN A 32 13.51 -8.05 -6.51
CA ASN A 32 13.09 -7.24 -7.65
C ASN A 32 11.63 -7.53 -7.99
N ALA A 33 10.95 -6.54 -8.55
CA ALA A 33 9.52 -6.64 -8.84
C ALA A 33 9.19 -7.83 -9.76
N VAL A 34 10.03 -8.12 -10.74
CA VAL A 34 9.80 -9.20 -11.72
C VAL A 34 9.80 -10.58 -11.04
N GLU A 35 10.75 -10.84 -10.14
CA GLU A 35 10.80 -12.11 -9.42
C GLU A 35 9.63 -12.26 -8.44
N LEU A 36 9.21 -11.18 -7.78
CA LEU A 36 8.05 -11.21 -6.89
C LEU A 36 6.74 -11.41 -7.67
N ILE A 37 6.64 -10.83 -8.87
CA ILE A 37 5.52 -11.08 -9.79
C ILE A 37 5.51 -12.56 -10.23
N ARG A 38 6.68 -13.12 -10.59
CA ARG A 38 6.79 -14.55 -10.93
C ARG A 38 6.38 -15.44 -9.78
N LYS A 39 6.87 -15.16 -8.58
CA LYS A 39 6.53 -15.87 -7.35
C LYS A 39 5.02 -15.89 -7.14
N LYS A 40 4.37 -14.73 -7.22
CA LYS A 40 2.91 -14.63 -7.08
C LYS A 40 2.16 -15.31 -8.22
N ARG A 41 2.62 -15.15 -9.47
CA ARG A 41 2.06 -15.84 -10.64
C ARG A 41 2.08 -17.35 -10.48
N ASN A 42 3.13 -17.90 -9.87
CA ASN A 42 3.29 -19.34 -9.62
C ASN A 42 2.53 -19.82 -8.37
N ASN A 43 1.63 -19.00 -7.82
CA ASN A 43 0.83 -19.29 -6.63
C ASN A 43 1.64 -19.48 -5.34
N GLU A 44 2.80 -18.83 -5.25
CA GLU A 44 3.61 -18.78 -4.04
C GLU A 44 3.23 -17.56 -3.19
N ASN A 45 3.30 -17.71 -1.86
CA ASN A 45 3.01 -16.60 -0.95
C ASN A 45 4.20 -15.64 -0.88
N LEU A 46 3.88 -14.35 -0.84
CA LEU A 46 4.86 -13.29 -0.60
C LEU A 46 5.00 -13.01 0.90
N THR A 47 6.21 -12.70 1.33
CA THR A 47 6.45 -12.28 2.72
C THR A 47 6.03 -10.82 2.92
N LYS A 48 5.95 -10.39 4.19
CA LYS A 48 5.68 -8.99 4.55
C LYS A 48 6.70 -8.03 3.94
N GLU A 49 7.99 -8.41 3.95
CA GLU A 49 9.08 -7.61 3.39
C GLU A 49 8.97 -7.48 1.87
N GLU A 50 8.62 -8.57 1.18
CA GLU A 50 8.42 -8.59 -0.26
C GLU A 50 7.25 -7.70 -0.69
N ILE A 51 6.14 -7.77 0.04
CA ILE A 51 4.97 -6.90 -0.19
C ILE A 51 5.32 -5.44 0.10
N SER A 52 5.98 -5.17 1.22
CA SER A 52 6.44 -3.82 1.57
C SER A 52 7.40 -3.26 0.53
N PHE A 53 8.28 -4.09 -0.03
CA PHE A 53 9.18 -3.71 -1.12
C PHE A 53 8.38 -3.26 -2.37
N LEU A 54 7.39 -4.05 -2.80
CA LEU A 54 6.55 -3.73 -3.96
C LEU A 54 5.82 -2.39 -3.77
N ILE A 55 5.13 -2.22 -2.65
CA ILE A 55 4.34 -1.01 -2.38
C ILE A 55 5.24 0.22 -2.24
N ASN A 56 6.30 0.14 -1.44
CA ASN A 56 7.19 1.28 -1.20
C ASN A 56 7.97 1.72 -2.45
N ASN A 57 8.29 0.80 -3.35
CA ASN A 57 8.98 1.15 -4.59
C ASN A 57 8.00 1.61 -5.68
N TYR A 58 6.79 1.09 -5.71
CA TYR A 58 5.75 1.57 -6.61
C TYR A 58 5.34 3.01 -6.27
N THR A 59 5.04 3.31 -5.01
CA THR A 59 4.66 4.67 -4.57
C THR A 59 5.77 5.71 -4.74
N LYS A 60 7.03 5.27 -4.91
CA LYS A 60 8.18 6.13 -5.24
C LYS A 60 8.52 6.15 -6.73
N ASN A 61 7.63 5.64 -7.58
CA ASN A 61 7.83 5.53 -9.03
C ASN A 61 9.09 4.74 -9.47
N LYS A 62 9.56 3.80 -8.62
CA LYS A 62 10.69 2.92 -8.94
C LYS A 62 10.25 1.63 -9.63
N ILE A 63 9.00 1.24 -9.47
CA ILE A 63 8.35 0.15 -10.20
C ILE A 63 7.36 0.78 -11.17
N PRO A 64 7.48 0.55 -12.47
CA PRO A 64 6.58 1.13 -13.47
C PRO A 64 5.19 0.47 -13.41
N ASP A 65 4.18 1.21 -13.86
CA ASP A 65 2.76 0.81 -13.81
C ASP A 65 2.49 -0.55 -14.47
N TYR A 66 3.15 -0.87 -15.57
CA TYR A 66 2.96 -2.14 -16.25
C TYR A 66 3.43 -3.34 -15.43
N GLN A 67 4.50 -3.20 -14.63
CA GLN A 67 4.93 -4.26 -13.71
C GLN A 67 3.97 -4.36 -12.53
N PHE A 68 3.53 -3.24 -11.98
CA PHE A 68 2.58 -3.27 -10.88
C PHE A 68 1.22 -3.83 -11.33
N SER A 69 0.77 -3.51 -12.53
CA SER A 69 -0.42 -4.12 -13.14
C SER A 69 -0.28 -5.63 -13.31
N ALA A 70 0.91 -6.12 -13.72
CA ALA A 70 1.17 -7.55 -13.79
C ALA A 70 1.13 -8.23 -12.41
N PHE A 71 1.61 -7.56 -11.36
CA PHE A 71 1.46 -8.02 -9.98
C PHE A 71 -0.02 -8.12 -9.58
N LEU A 72 -0.81 -7.08 -9.85
CA LEU A 72 -2.25 -7.07 -9.54
C LEU A 72 -2.99 -8.19 -10.27
N MET A 73 -2.65 -8.46 -11.52
CA MET A 73 -3.22 -9.58 -12.28
C MET A 73 -2.81 -10.94 -11.70
N ALA A 74 -1.56 -11.09 -11.25
CA ALA A 74 -1.14 -12.31 -10.56
C ALA A 74 -1.90 -12.53 -9.25
N VAL A 75 -2.16 -11.46 -8.50
CA VAL A 75 -3.01 -11.48 -7.29
C VAL A 75 -4.46 -11.83 -7.65
N TYR A 76 -5.00 -11.25 -8.72
CA TYR A 76 -6.38 -11.50 -9.15
C TYR A 76 -6.61 -13.00 -9.48
N PHE A 77 -5.68 -13.64 -10.17
CA PHE A 77 -5.81 -15.04 -10.55
C PHE A 77 -5.54 -16.03 -9.41
N ASN A 78 -4.60 -15.72 -8.53
CA ASN A 78 -4.12 -16.66 -7.50
C ASN A 78 -4.59 -16.32 -6.09
N GLY A 79 -5.24 -15.15 -5.90
CA GLY A 79 -5.66 -14.68 -4.59
C GLY A 79 -4.48 -14.28 -3.69
N MET A 80 -4.78 -14.01 -2.45
CA MET A 80 -3.81 -13.72 -1.39
C MET A 80 -4.20 -14.47 -0.11
N SER A 81 -3.22 -14.93 0.63
CA SER A 81 -3.44 -15.44 1.99
C SER A 81 -3.88 -14.31 2.93
N LYS A 82 -4.36 -14.67 4.12
CA LYS A 82 -4.71 -13.68 5.14
C LYS A 82 -3.51 -12.83 5.56
N ASP A 83 -2.34 -13.44 5.68
CA ASP A 83 -1.11 -12.76 6.07
C ASP A 83 -0.61 -11.82 4.98
N GLU A 84 -0.70 -12.24 3.71
CA GLU A 84 -0.41 -11.36 2.57
C GLU A 84 -1.36 -10.17 2.53
N THR A 85 -2.66 -10.40 2.72
CA THR A 85 -3.68 -9.34 2.71
C THR A 85 -3.45 -8.35 3.85
N ALA A 86 -3.13 -8.82 5.06
CA ALA A 86 -2.80 -7.97 6.19
C ALA A 86 -1.54 -7.14 5.93
N SER A 87 -0.50 -7.78 5.39
CA SER A 87 0.77 -7.12 5.04
C SER A 87 0.60 -6.08 3.94
N LEU A 88 -0.22 -6.38 2.92
CA LEU A 88 -0.54 -5.43 1.85
C LEU A 88 -1.31 -4.22 2.40
N THR A 89 -2.31 -4.47 3.24
CA THR A 89 -3.11 -3.42 3.89
C THR A 89 -2.22 -2.49 4.72
N GLU A 90 -1.33 -3.07 5.54
CA GLU A 90 -0.40 -2.30 6.37
C GLU A 90 0.57 -1.48 5.50
N ALA A 91 1.17 -2.10 4.48
CA ALA A 91 2.09 -1.41 3.58
C ALA A 91 1.40 -0.25 2.84
N MET A 92 0.18 -0.44 2.35
CA MET A 92 -0.61 0.60 1.71
C MET A 92 -0.98 1.73 2.67
N LEU A 93 -1.41 1.40 3.89
CA LEU A 93 -1.77 2.38 4.92
C LEU A 93 -0.62 3.36 5.20
N TYR A 94 0.60 2.86 5.31
CA TYR A 94 1.78 3.67 5.65
C TYR A 94 2.55 4.18 4.43
N SER A 95 2.14 3.85 3.22
CA SER A 95 2.79 4.34 2.00
C SER A 95 2.45 5.79 1.66
N GLY A 96 1.37 6.32 2.23
CA GLY A 96 0.86 7.67 1.98
C GLY A 96 0.78 8.52 3.25
N LYS A 97 -0.03 9.57 3.19
CA LYS A 97 -0.29 10.45 4.34
C LYS A 97 -1.37 9.85 5.22
N VAL A 98 -1.06 9.63 6.48
CA VAL A 98 -2.04 9.20 7.49
C VAL A 98 -2.71 10.44 8.08
N LEU A 99 -4.03 10.46 8.01
CA LEU A 99 -4.85 11.57 8.53
C LEU A 99 -4.97 11.46 10.05
N ASN A 100 -4.46 12.46 10.76
CA ASN A 100 -4.61 12.56 12.20
C ASN A 100 -5.76 13.55 12.55
N LEU A 101 -6.84 13.02 13.10
CA LEU A 101 -8.04 13.76 13.48
C LEU A 101 -8.19 13.90 15.02
N ASN A 102 -7.15 13.65 15.80
CA ASN A 102 -7.22 13.72 17.26
C ASN A 102 -7.57 15.11 17.81
N SER A 103 -7.27 16.15 17.04
CA SER A 103 -7.61 17.54 17.41
C SER A 103 -9.10 17.88 17.27
N ILE A 104 -9.87 17.06 16.58
CA ILE A 104 -11.31 17.27 16.40
C ILE A 104 -12.03 16.54 17.52
N PRO A 105 -12.87 17.22 18.33
CA PRO A 105 -13.61 16.58 19.41
C PRO A 105 -14.72 15.67 18.88
N GLY A 106 -15.22 14.77 19.72
CA GLY A 106 -16.33 13.89 19.41
C GLY A 106 -15.96 12.61 18.66
N ILE A 107 -16.95 11.80 18.37
CA ILE A 107 -16.84 10.52 17.68
C ILE A 107 -16.62 10.76 16.18
N LYS A 108 -15.74 9.99 15.56
CA LYS A 108 -15.54 9.97 14.12
C LYS A 108 -15.97 8.61 13.60
N ILE A 109 -16.84 8.61 12.59
CA ILE A 109 -17.33 7.39 11.95
C ILE A 109 -17.12 7.54 10.45
N ASP A 110 -16.50 6.55 9.85
CA ASP A 110 -16.41 6.42 8.40
C ASP A 110 -17.09 5.14 7.95
N LYS A 111 -17.49 5.13 6.70
CA LYS A 111 -18.05 3.96 6.03
C LYS A 111 -17.44 3.86 4.65
N HIS A 112 -16.95 2.69 4.28
CA HIS A 112 -16.48 2.45 2.93
C HIS A 112 -17.56 1.80 2.05
N SER A 113 -17.44 2.00 0.74
CA SER A 113 -18.25 1.28 -0.24
C SER A 113 -17.78 -0.17 -0.36
N THR A 114 -18.71 -1.06 -0.66
CA THR A 114 -18.38 -2.47 -1.01
C THR A 114 -17.95 -2.62 -2.47
N GLY A 115 -17.83 -1.52 -3.20
CA GLY A 115 -17.46 -1.48 -4.61
C GLY A 115 -18.66 -1.58 -5.56
N GLY A 116 -18.37 -1.55 -6.86
CA GLY A 116 -19.38 -1.63 -7.92
C GLY A 116 -20.19 -0.36 -8.12
N VAL A 117 -21.31 -0.52 -8.82
CA VAL A 117 -22.20 0.60 -9.14
C VAL A 117 -23.08 0.95 -7.96
N GLY A 118 -23.04 2.21 -7.52
CA GLY A 118 -24.08 2.75 -6.68
C GLY A 118 -23.76 2.99 -5.23
N ASP A 119 -22.57 3.51 -4.91
CA ASP A 119 -22.31 4.10 -3.59
C ASP A 119 -23.08 5.42 -3.35
N LYS A 120 -24.34 5.41 -3.72
CA LYS A 120 -25.30 6.48 -3.45
C LYS A 120 -25.72 6.54 -1.98
N THR A 121 -25.52 5.45 -1.24
CA THR A 121 -25.81 5.37 0.19
C THR A 121 -24.94 6.34 0.99
N SER A 122 -23.69 6.57 0.60
CA SER A 122 -22.81 7.56 1.23
C SER A 122 -23.37 8.97 1.16
N LEU A 123 -23.97 9.35 0.04
CA LEU A 123 -24.58 10.69 -0.16
C LEU A 123 -25.76 10.93 0.77
N ILE A 124 -26.41 9.88 1.25
CA ILE A 124 -27.56 9.94 2.15
C ILE A 124 -27.11 9.79 3.60
N ILE A 125 -26.30 8.79 3.88
CA ILE A 125 -25.90 8.44 5.25
C ILE A 125 -24.99 9.52 5.86
N ALA A 126 -24.02 10.04 5.12
CA ALA A 126 -23.06 11.00 5.64
C ALA A 126 -23.74 12.27 6.20
N PRO A 127 -24.62 12.98 5.48
CA PRO A 127 -25.29 14.16 6.01
C PRO A 127 -26.27 13.83 7.14
N ILE A 128 -26.93 12.66 7.13
CA ILE A 128 -27.82 12.26 8.23
C ILE A 128 -27.02 12.04 9.52
N VAL A 129 -25.91 11.33 9.46
CA VAL A 129 -25.07 11.06 10.62
C VAL A 129 -24.39 12.33 11.11
N ALA A 130 -23.97 13.21 10.20
CA ALA A 130 -23.43 14.53 10.58
C ALA A 130 -24.47 15.41 11.27
N ALA A 131 -25.73 15.41 10.81
CA ALA A 131 -26.82 16.13 11.45
C ALA A 131 -27.14 15.64 12.87
N LEU A 132 -26.75 14.41 13.21
CA LEU A 132 -26.84 13.86 14.58
C LEU A 132 -25.63 14.22 15.45
N GLY A 133 -24.73 15.09 14.99
CA GLY A 133 -23.57 15.57 15.73
C GLY A 133 -22.36 14.65 15.69
N VAL A 134 -22.29 13.70 14.75
CA VAL A 134 -21.16 12.81 14.58
C VAL A 134 -20.29 13.29 13.42
N ASN A 135 -18.96 13.36 13.63
CA ASN A 135 -18.04 13.70 12.55
C ASN A 135 -17.92 12.54 11.56
N VAL A 136 -18.05 12.83 10.26
CA VAL A 136 -17.99 11.83 9.19
C VAL A 136 -16.83 12.16 8.25
N PRO A 137 -15.59 11.82 8.62
CA PRO A 137 -14.40 12.10 7.81
C PRO A 137 -14.28 11.14 6.63
N MET A 138 -15.21 11.22 5.70
CA MET A 138 -15.29 10.31 4.57
C MET A 138 -14.18 10.56 3.55
N ILE A 139 -13.46 9.51 3.21
CA ILE A 139 -12.47 9.47 2.13
C ILE A 139 -13.01 8.54 1.04
N SER A 140 -12.95 8.98 -0.21
CA SER A 140 -13.44 8.20 -1.33
C SER A 140 -12.51 8.29 -2.54
N GLY A 141 -12.67 7.36 -3.47
CA GLY A 141 -11.93 7.30 -4.72
C GLY A 141 -12.69 7.81 -5.92
N ARG A 142 -11.98 7.89 -7.03
CA ARG A 142 -12.52 8.12 -8.38
C ARG A 142 -13.22 6.86 -8.90
N GLY A 143 -13.87 6.99 -10.06
CA GLY A 143 -14.53 5.89 -10.73
C GLY A 143 -13.59 4.75 -11.07
N LEU A 144 -14.15 3.56 -11.10
CA LEU A 144 -13.49 2.33 -11.49
C LEU A 144 -14.22 1.71 -12.68
N GLY A 145 -13.53 1.48 -13.78
CA GLY A 145 -14.10 0.94 -14.99
C GLY A 145 -15.14 1.89 -15.62
N HIS A 146 -16.36 1.42 -15.80
CA HIS A 146 -17.45 2.17 -16.44
C HIS A 146 -18.33 2.97 -15.46
N SER A 147 -18.06 2.93 -14.17
CA SER A 147 -18.86 3.64 -13.16
C SER A 147 -18.08 4.81 -12.55
N GLY A 148 -18.75 5.94 -12.34
CA GLY A 148 -18.22 7.06 -11.58
C GLY A 148 -18.05 6.72 -10.10
N GLY A 149 -16.95 7.18 -9.48
CA GLY A 149 -16.74 7.10 -8.04
C GLY A 149 -17.60 8.09 -7.26
N THR A 150 -17.55 8.02 -5.94
CA THR A 150 -18.29 8.95 -5.08
C THR A 150 -17.81 10.39 -5.26
N LEU A 151 -16.50 10.60 -5.45
CA LEU A 151 -15.95 11.93 -5.74
C LEU A 151 -16.51 12.50 -7.06
N ASP A 152 -16.56 11.69 -8.10
CA ASP A 152 -17.05 12.12 -9.42
C ASP A 152 -18.54 12.54 -9.35
N LYS A 153 -19.34 11.86 -8.52
CA LYS A 153 -20.75 12.20 -8.30
C LYS A 153 -20.91 13.52 -7.55
N LEU A 154 -20.08 13.75 -6.53
CA LEU A 154 -20.11 14.97 -5.74
C LEU A 154 -19.63 16.18 -6.54
N GLU A 155 -18.61 16.01 -7.37
CA GLU A 155 -18.12 17.06 -8.27
C GLU A 155 -19.14 17.45 -9.37
N ALA A 156 -20.11 16.58 -9.67
CA ALA A 156 -21.23 16.96 -10.53
C ALA A 156 -22.17 17.98 -9.89
N ILE A 157 -22.09 18.22 -8.58
CA ILE A 157 -22.85 19.27 -7.89
C ILE A 157 -22.08 20.58 -8.03
N PRO A 158 -22.65 21.62 -8.66
CA PRO A 158 -21.95 22.89 -8.84
C PRO A 158 -21.44 23.49 -7.55
N GLY A 159 -20.14 23.77 -7.49
CA GLY A 159 -19.48 24.36 -6.33
C GLY A 159 -19.06 23.37 -5.24
N PHE A 160 -19.35 22.07 -5.35
CA PHE A 160 -18.87 21.07 -4.41
C PHE A 160 -17.38 20.78 -4.64
N ARG A 161 -16.59 20.85 -3.59
CA ARG A 161 -15.13 20.65 -3.66
C ARG A 161 -14.73 19.35 -3.00
N THR A 162 -13.95 18.54 -3.73
CA THR A 162 -13.36 17.28 -3.25
C THR A 162 -11.83 17.35 -3.08
N ASP A 163 -11.22 18.49 -3.42
CA ASP A 163 -9.77 18.74 -3.47
C ASP A 163 -9.25 19.50 -2.24
N LEU A 164 -9.87 19.31 -1.08
CA LEU A 164 -9.51 20.05 0.13
C LEU A 164 -8.08 19.71 0.59
N SER A 165 -7.36 20.74 1.03
CA SER A 165 -6.12 20.55 1.79
C SER A 165 -6.40 19.83 3.11
N LEU A 166 -5.39 19.21 3.74
CA LEU A 166 -5.57 18.56 5.05
C LEU A 166 -6.06 19.52 6.14
N SER A 167 -5.68 20.79 6.08
CA SER A 167 -6.19 21.83 6.98
C SER A 167 -7.64 22.20 6.66
N GLY A 168 -7.97 22.36 5.36
CA GLY A 168 -9.35 22.59 4.92
C GLY A 168 -10.28 21.45 5.33
N TYR A 169 -9.85 20.21 5.13
CA TYR A 169 -10.59 19.02 5.51
C TYR A 169 -10.90 18.93 7.02
N LYS A 170 -10.02 19.43 7.88
CA LYS A 170 -10.24 19.47 9.33
C LYS A 170 -11.21 20.58 9.78
N ASN A 171 -11.42 21.59 8.93
CA ASN A 171 -12.24 22.76 9.25
C ASN A 171 -13.69 22.64 8.74
N VAL A 172 -13.98 21.63 7.95
CA VAL A 172 -15.30 21.30 7.42
C VAL A 172 -15.98 20.25 8.29
#